data_c0d259cc3e663e86492bdfb5d21e687c
#
_entry.id   c0d259cc3e663e86492bdfb5d21e687c
#
_cell.length_a   1.000
_cell.length_b   1.000
_cell.length_c   1.000
_cell.angle_alpha   90.00
_cell.angle_beta   90.00
_cell.angle_gamma   90.00
#
_symmetry.space_group_name_H-M   'P 1'
#
loop_
_entity.id
_entity.type
_entity.pdbx_description
1 polymer ?
#
loop_
_entity_poly.entity_id
_entity_poly.type
_entity_poly.pdbx_seq_one_letter_code
_entity_poly.pdbx_strand_id
1 'polypeptide(L)'
;MTVAADLPYFDHAVPLPIAHRGGALYEPNVGLENTRYAFANAVDLGYRYLETDVHASRDGVVYAFHDSSLDRVTDRSGRIAALGADQVGRARIGGREPIPTLAELFEAFPDARFNIDVKEASAVEPTARLVRSTKTHDRVCLASFSVDRIRRLRRLLGPRVATSMGTAEVVQLRSPIGFFRRLAARCGASCVQVPHRVGRLTVTTPDFVAEAHRFGLQVHVWTVNDVPDMIELLDLGVDGIITDRIDALRDVLMARERWDGAPG
;
A
#
# COMPACT_ATOMS: atom_id res chain seq x y z
N MET A 1 8.76 -11.89 18.06
CA MET A 1 7.77 -11.35 17.08
C MET A 1 8.11 -9.89 16.93
N THR A 2 8.33 -9.43 15.72
CA THR A 2 8.49 -7.99 15.44
C THR A 2 7.09 -7.39 15.48
N VAL A 3 6.81 -6.49 16.41
CA VAL A 3 5.55 -5.74 16.45
C VAL A 3 5.65 -4.50 15.58
N ALA A 4 4.51 -3.98 15.11
CA ALA A 4 4.49 -2.79 14.24
C ALA A 4 5.27 -1.62 14.86
N ALA A 5 5.09 -1.38 16.15
CA ALA A 5 5.75 -0.31 16.89
C ALA A 5 7.30 -0.35 16.86
N ASP A 6 7.91 -1.49 16.53
CA ASP A 6 9.37 -1.63 16.46
C ASP A 6 9.95 -1.26 15.09
N LEU A 7 9.09 -1.01 14.09
CA LEU A 7 9.54 -0.76 12.73
C LEU A 7 9.49 0.72 12.37
N PRO A 8 10.58 1.29 11.83
CA PRO A 8 10.64 2.72 11.45
C PRO A 8 9.58 3.14 10.42
N TYR A 9 9.03 2.19 9.65
CA TYR A 9 7.92 2.46 8.74
C TYR A 9 6.69 3.04 9.45
N PHE A 10 6.44 2.64 10.72
CA PHE A 10 5.27 3.04 11.51
C PHE A 10 5.59 4.09 12.60
N ASP A 11 6.63 4.91 12.42
CA ASP A 11 7.07 5.90 13.40
C ASP A 11 6.21 7.18 13.48
N HIS A 12 5.09 7.22 12.73
CA HIS A 12 4.12 8.31 12.77
C HIS A 12 2.90 7.98 13.62
N ALA A 13 2.25 9.03 14.10
CA ALA A 13 1.01 8.89 14.85
C ALA A 13 -0.09 8.21 13.99
N VAL A 14 -0.86 7.32 14.63
CA VAL A 14 -2.03 6.71 14.01
C VAL A 14 -3.27 7.61 14.20
N PRO A 15 -4.22 7.60 13.30
CA PRO A 15 -4.31 6.79 12.08
C PRO A 15 -3.45 7.31 10.93
N LEU A 16 -2.81 6.40 10.19
CA LEU A 16 -2.01 6.74 9.02
C LEU A 16 -2.91 7.07 7.82
N PRO A 17 -2.85 8.29 7.27
CA PRO A 17 -3.49 8.61 6.00
C PRO A 17 -2.61 8.08 4.86
N ILE A 18 -3.15 7.18 4.04
CA ILE A 18 -2.41 6.52 2.96
C ILE A 18 -3.06 6.85 1.62
N ALA A 19 -2.31 7.51 0.74
CA ALA A 19 -2.79 7.92 -0.57
C ALA A 19 -2.75 6.73 -1.56
N HIS A 20 -3.92 6.13 -1.86
CA HIS A 20 -4.07 5.02 -2.80
C HIS A 20 -3.74 5.46 -4.21
N ARG A 21 -2.67 4.90 -4.80
CA ARG A 21 -2.16 5.26 -6.13
C ARG A 21 -1.93 6.76 -6.32
N GLY A 22 -1.60 7.46 -5.22
CA GLY A 22 -1.44 8.91 -5.19
C GLY A 22 -2.72 9.71 -4.98
N GLY A 23 -3.85 9.06 -4.69
CA GLY A 23 -5.17 9.70 -4.56
C GLY A 23 -5.90 9.79 -5.90
N ALA A 24 -6.27 8.63 -6.46
CA ALA A 24 -6.79 8.51 -7.84
C ALA A 24 -8.12 9.23 -8.09
N LEU A 25 -8.91 9.54 -7.06
CA LEU A 25 -10.17 10.32 -7.15
C LEU A 25 -10.04 11.77 -6.65
N TYR A 26 -8.85 12.20 -6.26
CA TYR A 26 -8.58 13.63 -6.06
C TYR A 26 -8.65 14.34 -7.42
N GLU A 27 -9.40 15.44 -7.50
CA GLU A 27 -9.75 16.09 -8.78
C GLU A 27 -8.56 16.30 -9.72
N PRO A 28 -7.40 16.85 -9.28
CA PRO A 28 -6.24 17.01 -10.15
C PRO A 28 -5.64 15.70 -10.66
N ASN A 29 -5.89 14.57 -9.97
CA ASN A 29 -5.29 13.25 -10.25
C ASN A 29 -6.16 12.33 -11.09
N VAL A 30 -7.39 12.74 -11.40
CA VAL A 30 -8.33 11.88 -12.15
C VAL A 30 -7.71 11.43 -13.48
N GLY A 31 -7.68 10.10 -13.68
CA GLY A 31 -7.05 9.46 -14.84
C GLY A 31 -5.52 9.37 -14.81
N LEU A 32 -4.88 9.73 -13.68
CA LEU A 32 -3.42 9.78 -13.51
C LEU A 32 -2.93 8.93 -12.32
N GLU A 33 -3.66 7.88 -11.97
CA GLU A 33 -3.27 6.95 -10.90
C GLU A 33 -1.82 6.46 -11.07
N ASN A 34 -1.08 6.29 -9.97
CA ASN A 34 0.30 5.78 -9.95
C ASN A 34 1.33 6.64 -10.72
N THR A 35 1.04 7.90 -11.04
CA THR A 35 2.01 8.81 -11.67
C THR A 35 2.79 9.63 -10.65
N ARG A 36 3.98 10.12 -11.02
CA ARG A 36 4.72 11.09 -10.19
C ARG A 36 3.89 12.34 -9.90
N TYR A 37 3.09 12.77 -10.87
CA TYR A 37 2.19 13.91 -10.70
C TYR A 37 1.17 13.66 -9.58
N ALA A 38 0.50 12.50 -9.58
CA ALA A 38 -0.47 12.17 -8.54
C ALA A 38 0.18 12.06 -7.15
N PHE A 39 1.37 11.44 -7.07
CA PHE A 39 2.10 11.36 -5.80
C PHE A 39 2.59 12.72 -5.31
N ALA A 40 3.02 13.62 -6.22
CA ALA A 40 3.41 14.98 -5.84
C ALA A 40 2.22 15.74 -5.23
N ASN A 41 1.05 15.68 -5.85
CA ASN A 41 -0.17 16.29 -5.31
C ASN A 41 -0.55 15.74 -3.93
N ALA A 42 -0.35 14.44 -3.69
CA ALA A 42 -0.58 13.87 -2.35
C ALA A 42 0.43 14.40 -1.33
N VAL A 43 1.71 14.49 -1.69
CA VAL A 43 2.76 15.05 -0.82
C VAL A 43 2.50 16.54 -0.55
N ASP A 44 2.11 17.31 -1.54
CA ASP A 44 1.77 18.75 -1.41
C ASP A 44 0.55 18.96 -0.48
N LEU A 45 -0.37 17.99 -0.41
CA LEU A 45 -1.45 17.98 0.57
C LEU A 45 -0.99 17.58 1.99
N GLY A 46 0.26 17.16 2.16
CA GLY A 46 0.84 16.75 3.44
C GLY A 46 0.84 15.24 3.70
N TYR A 47 0.49 14.40 2.70
CA TYR A 47 0.57 12.95 2.84
C TYR A 47 2.03 12.48 2.88
N ARG A 48 2.33 11.63 3.86
CA ARG A 48 3.65 10.98 4.00
C ARG A 48 3.62 9.51 3.58
N TYR A 49 2.44 8.89 3.53
CA TYR A 49 2.25 7.51 3.14
C TYR A 49 1.60 7.44 1.76
N LEU A 50 2.33 6.85 0.83
CA LEU A 50 1.93 6.68 -0.57
C LEU A 50 1.75 5.18 -0.84
N GLU A 51 0.59 4.81 -1.35
CA GLU A 51 0.35 3.43 -1.76
C GLU A 51 0.52 3.30 -3.27
N THR A 52 1.09 2.20 -3.71
CA THR A 52 1.28 1.86 -5.12
C THR A 52 1.28 0.36 -5.34
N ASP A 53 0.90 -0.03 -6.54
CA ASP A 53 1.00 -1.39 -7.05
C ASP A 53 2.25 -1.54 -7.92
N VAL A 54 2.89 -2.72 -7.93
CA VAL A 54 4.06 -2.89 -8.80
C VAL A 54 4.02 -4.14 -9.64
N HIS A 55 4.49 -3.96 -10.88
CA HIS A 55 4.84 -5.01 -11.84
C HIS A 55 6.29 -4.88 -12.29
N ALA A 56 6.88 -5.97 -12.77
CA ALA A 56 8.21 -5.94 -13.37
C ALA A 56 8.12 -6.18 -14.87
N SER A 57 8.86 -5.39 -15.65
CA SER A 57 9.08 -5.66 -17.07
C SER A 57 9.86 -6.97 -17.27
N ARG A 58 9.91 -7.46 -18.53
CA ARG A 58 10.63 -8.69 -18.88
C ARG A 58 12.10 -8.67 -18.48
N ASP A 59 12.73 -7.52 -18.51
CA ASP A 59 14.14 -7.29 -18.14
C ASP A 59 14.32 -6.83 -16.69
N GLY A 60 13.23 -6.86 -15.87
CA GLY A 60 13.29 -6.75 -14.42
C GLY A 60 13.27 -5.33 -13.86
N VAL A 61 12.86 -4.33 -14.65
CA VAL A 61 12.57 -2.98 -14.14
C VAL A 61 11.22 -2.97 -13.45
N VAL A 62 11.15 -2.43 -12.22
CA VAL A 62 9.93 -2.37 -11.41
C VAL A 62 9.20 -1.06 -11.67
N TYR A 63 7.96 -1.14 -12.13
CA TYR A 63 7.08 -0.01 -12.45
C TYR A 63 5.93 0.09 -11.46
N ALA A 64 5.56 1.31 -11.11
CA ALA A 64 4.34 1.62 -10.36
C ALA A 64 3.13 1.56 -11.30
N PHE A 65 2.36 0.49 -11.22
CA PHE A 65 1.22 0.26 -12.11
C PHE A 65 0.29 -0.81 -11.55
N HIS A 66 -1.04 -0.60 -11.66
CA HIS A 66 -2.00 -1.52 -11.06
C HIS A 66 -2.25 -2.78 -11.88
N ASP A 67 -2.56 -2.61 -13.17
CA ASP A 67 -2.98 -3.70 -14.03
C ASP A 67 -1.79 -4.51 -14.55
N SER A 68 -2.00 -5.76 -14.90
CA SER A 68 -0.96 -6.57 -15.54
C SER A 68 -0.66 -6.15 -16.98
N SER A 69 -1.52 -5.31 -17.60
CA SER A 69 -1.38 -4.79 -18.95
C SER A 69 -1.58 -3.27 -19.00
N LEU A 70 -1.02 -2.64 -20.03
CA LEU A 70 -1.05 -1.18 -20.22
C LEU A 70 -2.41 -0.64 -20.67
N ASP A 71 -3.33 -1.50 -21.09
CA ASP A 71 -4.46 -1.19 -21.98
C ASP A 71 -5.48 -0.23 -21.37
N ARG A 72 -5.74 -0.27 -20.06
CA ARG A 72 -6.85 0.49 -19.44
C ARG A 72 -6.57 1.98 -19.31
N VAL A 73 -5.36 2.36 -18.93
CA VAL A 73 -5.04 3.74 -18.52
C VAL A 73 -3.94 4.39 -19.37
N THR A 74 -3.39 3.67 -20.37
CA THR A 74 -2.32 4.24 -21.22
C THR A 74 -2.70 4.26 -22.69
N ASP A 75 -1.88 4.96 -23.47
CA ASP A 75 -1.94 5.04 -24.94
C ASP A 75 -1.34 3.80 -25.64
N ARG A 76 -0.98 2.76 -24.90
CA ARG A 76 -0.36 1.54 -25.41
C ARG A 76 -1.00 0.30 -24.84
N SER A 77 -0.68 -0.85 -25.43
CA SER A 77 -1.20 -2.15 -25.04
C SER A 77 -0.11 -3.19 -24.84
N GLY A 78 -0.46 -4.23 -24.08
CA GLY A 78 0.41 -5.38 -23.83
C GLY A 78 0.70 -5.59 -22.34
N ARG A 79 1.06 -6.82 -21.99
CA ARG A 79 1.38 -7.20 -20.61
C ARG A 79 2.77 -6.68 -20.23
N ILE A 80 2.87 -6.00 -19.09
CA ILE A 80 4.12 -5.42 -18.57
C ILE A 80 5.23 -6.49 -18.48
N ALA A 81 4.91 -7.67 -17.94
CA ALA A 81 5.88 -8.76 -17.78
C ALA A 81 6.40 -9.34 -19.12
N ALA A 82 5.73 -9.07 -20.25
CA ALA A 82 6.16 -9.49 -21.57
C ALA A 82 6.94 -8.41 -22.33
N LEU A 83 6.85 -7.16 -21.90
CA LEU A 83 7.48 -6.00 -22.52
C LEU A 83 8.84 -5.70 -21.88
N GLY A 84 9.79 -5.21 -22.70
CA GLY A 84 11.03 -4.63 -22.19
C GLY A 84 10.80 -3.24 -21.57
N ALA A 85 11.72 -2.79 -20.73
CA ALA A 85 11.63 -1.49 -20.06
C ALA A 85 11.46 -0.33 -21.06
N ASP A 86 12.15 -0.35 -22.19
CA ASP A 86 12.00 0.64 -23.26
C ASP A 86 10.57 0.74 -23.80
N GLN A 87 9.87 -0.40 -23.88
CA GLN A 87 8.51 -0.45 -24.40
C GLN A 87 7.53 0.10 -23.35
N VAL A 88 7.68 -0.29 -22.07
CA VAL A 88 6.86 0.22 -20.97
C VAL A 88 7.09 1.72 -20.78
N GLY A 89 8.34 2.19 -20.81
CA GLY A 89 8.71 3.59 -20.63
C GLY A 89 8.18 4.55 -21.71
N ARG A 90 7.73 4.02 -22.87
CA ARG A 90 7.08 4.81 -23.93
C ARG A 90 5.59 5.01 -23.71
N ALA A 91 4.95 4.26 -22.81
CA ALA A 91 3.53 4.40 -22.52
C ALA A 91 3.26 5.67 -21.70
N ARG A 92 2.07 6.25 -21.91
CA ARG A 92 1.64 7.45 -21.21
C ARG A 92 0.30 7.22 -20.56
N ILE A 93 0.27 7.33 -19.22
CA ILE A 93 -0.97 7.31 -18.43
C ILE A 93 -1.76 8.58 -18.74
N GLY A 94 -3.06 8.43 -19.02
CA GLY A 94 -3.91 9.55 -19.44
C GLY A 94 -3.41 10.26 -20.70
N GLY A 95 -2.58 9.59 -21.52
CA GLY A 95 -1.98 10.16 -22.73
C GLY A 95 -0.86 11.19 -22.47
N ARG A 96 -0.47 11.45 -21.22
CA ARG A 96 0.50 12.52 -20.89
C ARG A 96 1.62 12.11 -19.94
N GLU A 97 1.31 11.40 -18.87
CA GLU A 97 2.27 11.09 -17.81
C GLU A 97 3.01 9.78 -18.08
N PRO A 98 4.34 9.71 -17.91
CA PRO A 98 5.07 8.46 -17.99
C PRO A 98 4.68 7.52 -16.83
N ILE A 99 4.80 6.21 -17.07
CA ILE A 99 4.72 5.23 -15.99
C ILE A 99 6.03 5.32 -15.20
N PRO A 100 6.02 5.72 -13.93
CA PRO A 100 7.24 5.83 -13.16
C PRO A 100 7.77 4.45 -12.76
N THR A 101 9.08 4.31 -12.73
CA THR A 101 9.71 3.19 -12.04
C THR A 101 9.62 3.41 -10.52
N LEU A 102 9.63 2.33 -9.76
CA LEU A 102 9.66 2.42 -8.30
C LEU A 102 10.95 3.10 -7.80
N ALA A 103 12.05 2.98 -8.54
CA ALA A 103 13.31 3.67 -8.25
C ALA A 103 13.16 5.20 -8.35
N GLU A 104 12.54 5.69 -9.42
CA GLU A 104 12.26 7.11 -9.62
C GLU A 104 11.34 7.68 -8.53
N LEU A 105 10.37 6.88 -8.05
CA LEU A 105 9.50 7.30 -6.94
C LEU A 105 10.29 7.42 -5.62
N PHE A 106 11.18 6.48 -5.32
CA PHE A 106 12.02 6.55 -4.13
C PHE A 106 12.97 7.75 -4.13
N GLU A 107 13.46 8.13 -5.29
CA GLU A 107 14.31 9.30 -5.49
C GLU A 107 13.52 10.61 -5.42
N ALA A 108 12.35 10.65 -6.08
CA ALA A 108 11.52 11.86 -6.13
C ALA A 108 10.89 12.22 -4.77
N PHE A 109 10.62 11.21 -3.93
CA PHE A 109 9.96 11.39 -2.63
C PHE A 109 10.78 10.76 -1.50
N PRO A 110 11.95 11.32 -1.16
CA PRO A 110 12.90 10.72 -0.21
C PRO A 110 12.34 10.59 1.22
N ASP A 111 11.43 11.46 1.61
CA ASP A 111 10.81 11.45 2.94
C ASP A 111 9.50 10.66 3.01
N ALA A 112 8.95 10.28 1.86
CA ALA A 112 7.72 9.49 1.83
C ALA A 112 7.97 8.02 2.21
N ARG A 113 6.94 7.41 2.79
CA ARG A 113 6.84 5.97 3.04
C ARG A 113 5.93 5.33 2.01
N PHE A 114 6.36 4.21 1.46
CA PHE A 114 5.64 3.53 0.40
C PHE A 114 5.01 2.23 0.89
N ASN A 115 3.69 2.12 0.73
CA ASN A 115 2.95 0.86 0.82
C ASN A 115 2.89 0.24 -0.58
N ILE A 116 3.52 -0.91 -0.78
CA ILE A 116 3.77 -1.47 -2.11
C ILE A 116 3.11 -2.84 -2.25
N ASP A 117 2.03 -2.93 -3.06
CA ASP A 117 1.43 -4.21 -3.42
C ASP A 117 2.16 -4.87 -4.60
N VAL A 118 2.81 -6.00 -4.34
CA VAL A 118 3.53 -6.77 -5.35
C VAL A 118 2.55 -7.71 -6.07
N LYS A 119 2.15 -7.32 -7.28
CA LYS A 119 1.04 -7.95 -8.03
C LYS A 119 1.37 -9.31 -8.64
N GLU A 120 2.61 -9.52 -9.07
CA GLU A 120 3.02 -10.73 -9.77
C GLU A 120 4.29 -11.36 -9.19
N ALA A 121 4.48 -12.68 -9.41
CA ALA A 121 5.64 -13.41 -8.94
C ALA A 121 6.96 -12.90 -9.58
N SER A 122 6.89 -12.45 -10.84
CA SER A 122 8.02 -11.86 -11.57
C SER A 122 8.55 -10.56 -10.95
N ALA A 123 7.70 -9.83 -10.20
CA ALA A 123 8.09 -8.58 -9.54
C ALA A 123 8.76 -8.79 -8.16
N VAL A 124 8.66 -9.98 -7.56
CA VAL A 124 9.14 -10.25 -6.19
C VAL A 124 10.65 -10.01 -6.05
N GLU A 125 11.46 -10.69 -6.85
CA GLU A 125 12.92 -10.57 -6.81
C GLU A 125 13.41 -9.16 -7.21
N PRO A 126 12.91 -8.55 -8.32
CA PRO A 126 13.28 -7.20 -8.69
C PRO A 126 12.97 -6.17 -7.60
N THR A 127 11.77 -6.24 -6.98
CA THR A 127 11.39 -5.35 -5.88
C THR A 127 12.32 -5.54 -4.67
N ALA A 128 12.60 -6.78 -4.27
CA ALA A 128 13.50 -7.04 -3.15
C ALA A 128 14.93 -6.56 -3.43
N ARG A 129 15.44 -6.72 -4.65
CA ARG A 129 16.75 -6.17 -5.05
C ARG A 129 16.77 -4.65 -4.97
N LEU A 130 15.72 -3.99 -5.47
CA LEU A 130 15.61 -2.54 -5.45
C LEU A 130 15.61 -2.00 -4.01
N VAL A 131 14.78 -2.56 -3.12
CA VAL A 131 14.74 -2.14 -1.70
C VAL A 131 16.12 -2.26 -1.05
N ARG A 132 16.87 -3.33 -1.35
CA ARG A 132 18.24 -3.51 -0.83
C ARG A 132 19.23 -2.49 -1.40
N SER A 133 19.22 -2.29 -2.72
CA SER A 133 20.19 -1.41 -3.39
C SER A 133 19.98 0.06 -3.03
N THR A 134 18.72 0.48 -2.86
CA THR A 134 18.36 1.85 -2.45
C THR A 134 18.36 2.05 -0.93
N LYS A 135 18.54 0.98 -0.14
CA LYS A 135 18.50 1.01 1.34
C LYS A 135 17.20 1.55 1.91
N THR A 136 16.08 1.35 1.21
CA THR A 136 14.76 1.88 1.59
C THR A 136 13.98 0.99 2.56
N HIS A 137 14.64 0.04 3.25
CA HIS A 137 14.01 -0.93 4.17
C HIS A 137 13.06 -0.27 5.18
N ASP A 138 13.44 0.88 5.71
CA ASP A 138 12.72 1.59 6.78
C ASP A 138 11.57 2.46 6.24
N ARG A 139 11.48 2.60 4.91
CA ARG A 139 10.47 3.43 4.24
C ARG A 139 9.45 2.63 3.42
N VAL A 140 9.48 1.28 3.48
CA VAL A 140 8.57 0.47 2.70
C VAL A 140 7.79 -0.51 3.58
N CYS A 141 6.50 -0.66 3.27
CA CYS A 141 5.67 -1.78 3.70
C CYS A 141 5.27 -2.58 2.46
N LEU A 142 5.63 -3.86 2.43
CA LEU A 142 5.31 -4.72 1.30
C LEU A 142 4.02 -5.48 1.55
N ALA A 143 3.14 -5.46 0.57
CA ALA A 143 1.87 -6.15 0.55
C ALA A 143 1.80 -7.12 -0.63
N SER A 144 0.97 -8.14 -0.51
CA SER A 144 0.52 -8.98 -1.60
C SER A 144 -0.68 -9.81 -1.17
N PHE A 145 -1.65 -9.98 -2.05
CA PHE A 145 -2.75 -10.93 -1.82
C PHE A 145 -2.25 -12.38 -1.75
N SER A 146 -1.15 -12.71 -2.44
CA SER A 146 -0.55 -14.05 -2.42
C SER A 146 0.35 -14.24 -1.21
N VAL A 147 0.01 -15.24 -0.39
CA VAL A 147 0.84 -15.66 0.76
C VAL A 147 2.24 -16.10 0.31
N ASP A 148 2.37 -16.76 -0.83
CA ASP A 148 3.68 -17.21 -1.32
C ASP A 148 4.58 -16.05 -1.72
N ARG A 149 4.03 -15.02 -2.39
CA ARG A 149 4.76 -13.80 -2.73
C ARG A 149 5.24 -13.07 -1.48
N ILE A 150 4.34 -12.83 -0.52
CA ILE A 150 4.70 -12.09 0.69
C ILE A 150 5.70 -12.85 1.57
N ARG A 151 5.56 -14.17 1.69
CA ARG A 151 6.54 -15.02 2.39
C ARG A 151 7.91 -14.99 1.72
N ARG A 152 7.96 -14.98 0.38
CA ARG A 152 9.21 -14.85 -0.36
C ARG A 152 9.87 -13.50 -0.11
N LEU A 153 9.11 -12.40 -0.14
CA LEU A 153 9.60 -11.05 0.20
C LEU A 153 10.17 -10.99 1.62
N ARG A 154 9.45 -11.53 2.62
CA ARG A 154 9.94 -11.61 4.01
C ARG A 154 11.27 -12.36 4.12
N ARG A 155 11.42 -13.50 3.40
CA ARG A 155 12.69 -14.26 3.39
C ARG A 155 13.83 -13.48 2.74
N LEU A 156 13.57 -12.73 1.67
CA LEU A 156 14.57 -11.98 0.93
C LEU A 156 15.05 -10.74 1.68
N LEU A 157 14.18 -10.08 2.43
CA LEU A 157 14.44 -8.76 3.04
C LEU A 157 14.63 -8.82 4.57
N GLY A 158 14.21 -9.91 5.20
CA GLY A 158 14.31 -10.09 6.64
C GLY A 158 13.30 -9.27 7.45
N PRO A 159 13.40 -9.28 8.78
CA PRO A 159 12.39 -8.73 9.68
C PRO A 159 12.41 -7.19 9.82
N ARG A 160 13.39 -6.51 9.21
CA ARG A 160 13.49 -5.04 9.22
C ARG A 160 12.44 -4.37 8.34
N VAL A 161 11.93 -5.07 7.35
CA VAL A 161 10.95 -4.52 6.41
C VAL A 161 9.54 -4.80 6.89
N ALA A 162 8.70 -3.76 6.96
CA ALA A 162 7.29 -3.90 7.26
C ALA A 162 6.58 -4.71 6.16
N THR A 163 5.68 -5.61 6.57
CA THR A 163 4.88 -6.38 5.61
C THR A 163 3.45 -6.56 6.10
N SER A 164 2.51 -6.60 5.17
CA SER A 164 1.13 -6.97 5.48
C SER A 164 0.92 -8.49 5.45
N MET A 165 -0.16 -8.95 6.06
CA MET A 165 -0.65 -10.32 5.89
C MET A 165 -1.14 -10.56 4.47
N GLY A 166 -0.88 -11.75 3.93
CA GLY A 166 -1.55 -12.23 2.72
C GLY A 166 -2.96 -12.76 3.01
N THR A 167 -3.80 -12.92 1.97
CA THR A 167 -5.23 -13.26 2.14
C THR A 167 -5.48 -14.48 3.02
N ALA A 168 -4.75 -15.58 2.83
CA ALA A 168 -4.95 -16.77 3.67
C ALA A 168 -4.53 -16.56 5.14
N GLU A 169 -3.54 -15.70 5.39
CA GLU A 169 -3.12 -15.34 6.76
C GLU A 169 -4.21 -14.49 7.44
N VAL A 170 -4.87 -13.59 6.70
CA VAL A 170 -6.04 -12.82 7.18
C VAL A 170 -7.21 -13.73 7.52
N VAL A 171 -7.53 -14.71 6.65
CA VAL A 171 -8.59 -15.68 6.90
C VAL A 171 -8.29 -16.50 8.16
N GLN A 172 -7.05 -16.90 8.37
CA GLN A 172 -6.63 -17.61 9.59
C GLN A 172 -6.74 -16.73 10.84
N LEU A 173 -6.40 -15.45 10.75
CA LEU A 173 -6.54 -14.47 11.84
C LEU A 173 -8.01 -14.32 12.27
N ARG A 174 -8.94 -14.41 11.33
CA ARG A 174 -10.40 -14.37 11.58
C ARG A 174 -10.99 -15.70 12.06
N SER A 175 -10.22 -16.76 12.14
CA SER A 175 -10.72 -18.07 12.57
C SER A 175 -11.29 -18.01 13.99
N PRO A 176 -12.41 -18.67 14.29
CA PRO A 176 -12.91 -18.83 15.66
C PRO A 176 -11.97 -19.69 16.51
N ILE A 177 -11.10 -20.47 15.89
CA ILE A 177 -10.17 -21.38 16.57
C ILE A 177 -8.88 -20.63 16.91
N GLY A 178 -8.62 -20.43 18.20
CA GLY A 178 -7.48 -19.66 18.70
C GLY A 178 -6.10 -20.15 18.24
N PHE A 179 -5.97 -21.46 17.96
CA PHE A 179 -4.74 -22.01 17.38
C PHE A 179 -4.38 -21.40 16.03
N PHE A 180 -5.35 -21.30 15.11
CA PHE A 180 -5.12 -20.71 13.78
C PHE A 180 -4.80 -19.23 13.86
N ARG A 181 -5.45 -18.48 14.76
CA ARG A 181 -5.13 -17.05 15.00
C ARG A 181 -3.69 -16.85 15.45
N ARG A 182 -3.23 -17.67 16.44
CA ARG A 182 -1.84 -17.62 16.90
C ARG A 182 -0.83 -18.02 15.82
N LEU A 183 -1.20 -18.96 14.96
CA LEU A 183 -0.35 -19.34 13.83
C LEU A 183 -0.23 -18.21 12.81
N ALA A 184 -1.36 -17.56 12.46
CA ALA A 184 -1.37 -16.40 11.57
C ALA A 184 -0.51 -15.26 12.13
N ALA A 185 -0.64 -14.94 13.41
CA ALA A 185 0.14 -13.89 14.07
C ALA A 185 1.67 -14.12 14.06
N ARG A 186 2.12 -15.36 13.87
CA ARG A 186 3.55 -15.72 13.76
C ARG A 186 4.11 -15.67 12.34
N CYS A 187 3.33 -15.21 11.36
CA CYS A 187 3.77 -15.16 9.97
C CYS A 187 4.87 -14.12 9.69
N GLY A 188 5.14 -13.22 10.64
CA GLY A 188 6.13 -12.14 10.52
C GLY A 188 5.59 -10.87 9.85
N ALA A 189 4.26 -10.76 9.71
CA ALA A 189 3.61 -9.51 9.31
C ALA A 189 3.60 -8.51 10.46
N SER A 190 3.60 -7.23 10.12
CA SER A 190 3.48 -6.10 11.05
C SER A 190 2.12 -5.39 10.95
N CYS A 191 1.39 -5.62 9.87
CA CYS A 191 0.04 -5.09 9.71
C CYS A 191 -0.86 -6.07 8.96
N VAL A 192 -2.14 -5.80 9.01
CA VAL A 192 -3.17 -6.45 8.21
C VAL A 192 -3.88 -5.39 7.38
N GLN A 193 -4.01 -5.63 6.07
CA GLN A 193 -4.67 -4.71 5.13
C GLN A 193 -5.90 -5.38 4.56
N VAL A 194 -7.07 -4.86 4.87
CA VAL A 194 -8.36 -5.49 4.57
C VAL A 194 -9.37 -4.49 3.99
N PRO A 195 -10.34 -4.95 3.17
CA PRO A 195 -11.46 -4.11 2.81
C PRO A 195 -12.38 -3.88 4.03
N HIS A 196 -13.07 -2.76 4.06
CA HIS A 196 -14.10 -2.52 5.08
C HIS A 196 -15.21 -3.58 5.00
N ARG A 197 -15.72 -3.81 3.77
CA ARG A 197 -16.78 -4.77 3.50
C ARG A 197 -16.49 -5.60 2.25
N VAL A 198 -16.98 -6.83 2.20
CA VAL A 198 -17.01 -7.68 1.00
C VAL A 198 -18.45 -8.10 0.76
N GLY A 199 -19.11 -7.46 -0.20
CA GLY A 199 -20.54 -7.59 -0.37
C GLY A 199 -21.31 -7.15 0.87
N ARG A 200 -22.08 -8.07 1.49
CA ARG A 200 -22.82 -7.78 2.73
C ARG A 200 -22.04 -8.11 4.01
N LEU A 201 -20.85 -8.67 3.87
CA LEU A 201 -20.02 -9.05 5.03
C LEU A 201 -19.14 -7.87 5.45
N THR A 202 -19.30 -7.39 6.67
CA THR A 202 -18.35 -6.46 7.30
C THR A 202 -17.12 -7.23 7.71
N VAL A 203 -15.97 -6.84 7.16
CA VAL A 203 -14.67 -7.45 7.44
C VAL A 203 -14.02 -6.77 8.64
N THR A 204 -14.04 -5.45 8.66
CA THR A 204 -13.46 -4.63 9.73
C THR A 204 -14.51 -4.46 10.85
N THR A 205 -14.48 -5.37 11.83
CA THR A 205 -15.35 -5.34 13.02
C THR A 205 -14.53 -4.95 14.26
N PRO A 206 -15.17 -4.46 15.36
CA PRO A 206 -14.47 -4.16 16.61
C PRO A 206 -13.63 -5.34 17.12
N ASP A 207 -14.19 -6.55 17.06
CA ASP A 207 -13.49 -7.77 17.50
C ASP A 207 -12.27 -8.08 16.62
N PHE A 208 -12.37 -7.83 15.32
CA PHE A 208 -11.24 -8.03 14.38
C PHE A 208 -10.10 -7.05 14.67
N VAL A 209 -10.42 -5.77 14.88
CA VAL A 209 -9.44 -4.74 15.22
C VAL A 209 -8.76 -5.06 16.54
N ALA A 210 -9.55 -5.35 17.58
CA ALA A 210 -9.02 -5.72 18.90
C ALA A 210 -8.13 -6.97 18.87
N GLU A 211 -8.50 -8.00 18.08
CA GLU A 211 -7.70 -9.21 17.93
C GLU A 211 -6.38 -8.94 17.18
N ALA A 212 -6.39 -8.13 16.13
CA ALA A 212 -5.17 -7.72 15.41
C ALA A 212 -4.21 -6.96 16.34
N HIS A 213 -4.73 -5.98 17.10
CA HIS A 213 -3.97 -5.21 18.07
C HIS A 213 -3.38 -6.10 19.18
N ARG A 214 -4.13 -7.11 19.66
CA ARG A 214 -3.64 -8.08 20.65
C ARG A 214 -2.39 -8.84 20.17
N PHE A 215 -2.24 -9.00 18.85
CA PHE A 215 -1.05 -9.60 18.25
C PHE A 215 0.01 -8.58 17.80
N GLY A 216 -0.16 -7.31 18.12
CA GLY A 216 0.78 -6.23 17.75
C GLY A 216 0.75 -5.87 16.28
N LEU A 217 -0.37 -6.15 15.58
CA LEU A 217 -0.57 -5.83 14.18
C LEU A 217 -1.34 -4.52 14.04
N GLN A 218 -0.90 -3.62 13.16
CA GLN A 218 -1.73 -2.51 12.72
C GLN A 218 -2.82 -2.96 11.75
N VAL A 219 -3.97 -2.29 11.76
CA VAL A 219 -5.10 -2.54 10.86
C VAL A 219 -5.24 -1.38 9.90
N HIS A 220 -4.99 -1.62 8.61
CA HIS A 220 -5.20 -0.64 7.55
C HIS A 220 -6.38 -1.07 6.68
N VAL A 221 -7.26 -0.13 6.34
CA VAL A 221 -8.49 -0.44 5.59
C VAL A 221 -8.47 0.24 4.22
N TRP A 222 -8.75 -0.53 3.15
CA TRP A 222 -8.79 -0.11 1.76
C TRP A 222 -10.08 -0.53 1.06
N THR A 223 -10.49 0.04 -0.06
CA THR A 223 -10.24 1.42 -0.42
C THR A 223 -11.43 2.21 0.07
N VAL A 224 -11.21 3.19 0.95
CA VAL A 224 -12.28 3.89 1.67
C VAL A 224 -12.40 5.30 1.09
N ASN A 225 -13.48 5.56 0.35
CA ASN A 225 -13.68 6.82 -0.36
C ASN A 225 -14.86 7.65 0.19
N ASP A 226 -15.72 7.03 0.99
CA ASP A 226 -16.89 7.69 1.56
C ASP A 226 -16.61 8.22 2.96
N VAL A 227 -16.94 9.49 3.20
CA VAL A 227 -16.70 10.17 4.49
C VAL A 227 -17.36 9.45 5.68
N PRO A 228 -18.62 8.96 5.59
CA PRO A 228 -19.21 8.17 6.66
C PRO A 228 -18.40 6.92 7.04
N ASP A 229 -17.90 6.18 6.04
CA ASP A 229 -17.08 4.99 6.28
C ASP A 229 -15.71 5.38 6.91
N MET A 230 -15.11 6.51 6.50
CA MET A 230 -13.88 7.02 7.12
C MET A 230 -14.12 7.29 8.62
N ILE A 231 -15.21 7.96 8.95
CA ILE A 231 -15.60 8.30 10.33
C ILE A 231 -15.84 7.03 11.14
N GLU A 232 -16.63 6.08 10.63
CA GLU A 232 -16.91 4.79 11.29
C GLU A 232 -15.62 4.04 11.61
N LEU A 233 -14.71 3.93 10.66
CA LEU A 233 -13.45 3.21 10.82
C LEU A 233 -12.50 3.88 11.80
N LEU A 234 -12.43 5.21 11.80
CA LEU A 234 -11.63 5.96 12.79
C LEU A 234 -12.19 5.78 14.20
N ASP A 235 -13.51 5.71 14.36
CA ASP A 235 -14.17 5.45 15.65
C ASP A 235 -13.97 3.99 16.10
N LEU A 236 -13.82 3.04 15.18
CA LEU A 236 -13.43 1.66 15.46
C LEU A 236 -11.96 1.52 15.91
N GLY A 237 -11.15 2.56 15.72
CA GLY A 237 -9.75 2.56 16.11
C GLY A 237 -8.83 1.83 15.13
N VAL A 238 -9.12 1.87 13.81
CA VAL A 238 -8.17 1.38 12.80
C VAL A 238 -6.92 2.26 12.76
N ASP A 239 -5.78 1.66 12.41
CA ASP A 239 -4.47 2.33 12.43
C ASP A 239 -4.13 3.03 11.11
N GLY A 240 -4.88 2.78 10.05
CA GLY A 240 -4.67 3.46 8.77
C GLY A 240 -5.86 3.35 7.82
N ILE A 241 -6.03 4.36 7.00
CA ILE A 241 -7.02 4.41 5.92
C ILE A 241 -6.32 4.64 4.59
N ILE A 242 -6.56 3.74 3.64
CA ILE A 242 -6.07 3.81 2.26
C ILE A 242 -7.23 4.32 1.40
N THR A 243 -7.04 5.49 0.75
CA THR A 243 -8.11 6.19 0.04
C THR A 243 -7.66 6.78 -1.29
N ASP A 244 -8.59 6.84 -2.26
CA ASP A 244 -8.46 7.65 -3.47
C ASP A 244 -8.86 9.12 -3.25
N ARG A 245 -9.67 9.39 -2.20
CA ARG A 245 -10.18 10.71 -1.83
C ARG A 245 -9.30 11.32 -0.74
N ILE A 246 -8.08 11.67 -1.14
CA ILE A 246 -7.07 12.24 -0.22
C ILE A 246 -7.49 13.60 0.34
N ASP A 247 -8.27 14.36 -0.40
CA ASP A 247 -8.93 15.59 0.05
C ASP A 247 -9.89 15.32 1.23
N ALA A 248 -10.81 14.37 1.04
CA ALA A 248 -11.83 14.05 2.02
C ALA A 248 -11.25 13.48 3.31
N LEU A 249 -10.28 12.54 3.22
CA LEU A 249 -9.65 11.96 4.41
C LEU A 249 -8.85 13.01 5.19
N ARG A 250 -8.12 13.91 4.50
CA ARG A 250 -7.44 15.03 5.15
C ARG A 250 -8.43 15.88 5.93
N ASP A 251 -9.53 16.29 5.31
CA ASP A 251 -10.53 17.14 5.95
C ASP A 251 -11.16 16.48 7.18
N VAL A 252 -11.46 15.17 7.11
CA VAL A 252 -11.94 14.38 8.25
C VAL A 252 -10.93 14.34 9.40
N LEU A 253 -9.64 14.15 9.08
CA LEU A 253 -8.58 14.09 10.10
C LEU A 253 -8.30 15.48 10.71
N MET A 254 -8.35 16.55 9.91
CA MET A 254 -8.22 17.93 10.40
C MET A 254 -9.35 18.27 11.37
N ALA A 255 -10.60 17.92 11.03
CA ALA A 255 -11.76 18.15 11.89
C ALA A 255 -11.67 17.37 13.23
N ARG A 256 -10.84 16.33 13.29
CA ARG A 256 -10.59 15.51 14.49
C ARG A 256 -9.28 15.86 15.21
N GLU A 257 -8.57 16.90 14.76
CA GLU A 257 -7.25 17.31 15.28
C GLU A 257 -6.21 16.16 15.23
N ARG A 258 -6.30 15.31 14.20
CA ARG A 258 -5.43 14.13 13.99
C ARG A 258 -4.63 14.20 12.68
N TRP A 259 -4.61 15.34 12.01
CA TRP A 259 -3.78 15.57 10.84
C TRP A 259 -2.42 16.10 11.28
N ASP A 260 -1.37 15.32 11.06
CA ASP A 260 0.03 15.70 11.36
C ASP A 260 0.84 16.01 10.10
N GLY A 261 0.19 16.02 8.92
CA GLY A 261 0.80 16.45 7.68
C GLY A 261 1.12 17.94 7.74
N ALA A 262 2.39 18.31 7.63
CA ALA A 262 2.75 19.70 7.40
C ALA A 262 2.29 20.09 5.99
N PRO A 263 1.70 21.29 5.78
CA PRO A 263 1.60 21.83 4.44
C PRO A 263 3.01 21.99 3.89
N GLY A 264 3.26 21.46 2.68
CA GLY A 264 4.52 21.64 1.96
C GLY A 264 4.77 23.10 1.61
#